data_cdabdea7ccc80575fa7b8743ed30ddc2
#
_entry.id   cdabdea7ccc80575fa7b8743ed30ddc2
#
_cell.length_a   1.000
_cell.length_b   1.000
_cell.length_c   1.000
_cell.angle_alpha   90.00
_cell.angle_beta   90.00
_cell.angle_gamma   90.00
#
_symmetry.space_group_name_H-M   'P 1'
#
loop_
_entity.id
_entity.type
_entity.pdbx_description
1 polymer ?
#
loop_
_entity_poly.entity_id
_entity_poly.type
_entity_poly.pdbx_seq_one_letter_code
_entity_poly.pdbx_strand_id
1 'polypeptide(L)'
;MHTEHKTTADVILPESPACPLNVVLGGTPLLGRLTGIGRYTYELARALVASQIVDDLKLWGDLSFLDAGMLKRGDPTSEGPAGLADKKNRGRSGSLAVSARAFASRSYYASMVYQFVSGAMAERRLRPLADSHLYHSPNFIMPHFDGARVITIHDLSTIRFPQFHRKQMVVLCEGGIHSAIEGKVHVITDSFHVRDELVKDFGVEGSRISTVHLAPDPRCRPRHESECRHALDALGLSHKAFFLSVGTIEPRKNLLRVFEAFRAGRRASHFDWPLIVVGASGWKSSREHEMLDELIKDGLALYLDYVTDDTLLTLYASAGALVFPSLYEGFGLPALEAAACGCPVITSEHSAMAEFAPEQTLFVNPEDVSSISDALKAIPSRSEFGSGFDVSTQAAARTWVDVAQETSDVYRAALQG
;
A
#
# COMPACT_ATOMS: atom_id res chain seq x y z
N MET A 1 -14.14 60.68 -18.34
CA MET A 1 -12.85 60.20 -17.85
C MET A 1 -12.91 58.70 -17.92
N HIS A 2 -12.42 58.11 -19.04
CA HIS A 2 -12.31 56.66 -19.25
C HIS A 2 -10.94 56.25 -18.75
N THR A 3 -10.88 55.37 -17.80
CA THR A 3 -9.65 54.70 -17.37
C THR A 3 -9.58 53.32 -18.04
N GLU A 4 -8.63 53.21 -18.97
CA GLU A 4 -8.27 52.00 -19.67
C GLU A 4 -7.62 50.99 -18.67
N HIS A 5 -8.20 49.81 -18.54
CA HIS A 5 -7.54 48.67 -17.93
C HIS A 5 -6.57 48.04 -18.94
N LYS A 6 -5.28 48.20 -18.71
CA LYS A 6 -4.22 47.43 -19.38
C LYS A 6 -4.27 45.98 -18.95
N THR A 7 -4.65 45.12 -19.88
CA THR A 7 -4.51 43.67 -19.78
C THR A 7 -3.02 43.33 -19.86
N THR A 8 -2.47 42.82 -18.79
CA THR A 8 -1.13 42.19 -18.77
C THR A 8 -1.20 40.92 -19.58
N ALA A 9 -0.54 40.88 -20.72
CA ALA A 9 -0.32 39.65 -21.48
C ALA A 9 0.57 38.70 -20.67
N ASP A 10 0.04 37.54 -20.36
CA ASP A 10 0.83 36.42 -19.82
C ASP A 10 1.91 36.05 -20.84
N VAL A 11 3.14 36.28 -20.46
CA VAL A 11 4.32 35.81 -21.21
C VAL A 11 4.39 34.32 -20.99
N ILE A 12 3.89 33.53 -21.94
CA ILE A 12 4.13 32.09 -22.02
C ILE A 12 5.62 31.94 -22.31
N LEU A 13 6.40 31.62 -21.27
CA LEU A 13 7.79 31.19 -21.43
C LEU A 13 7.78 29.90 -22.24
N PRO A 14 8.64 29.76 -23.28
CA PRO A 14 8.73 28.52 -24.01
C PRO A 14 9.18 27.43 -23.03
N GLU A 15 8.41 26.32 -22.93
CA GLU A 15 8.80 25.11 -22.22
C GLU A 15 10.15 24.67 -22.81
N SER A 16 11.20 24.74 -21.99
CA SER A 16 12.49 24.14 -22.32
C SER A 16 12.23 22.65 -22.62
N PRO A 17 12.81 22.08 -23.69
CA PRO A 17 12.63 20.66 -23.97
C PRO A 17 13.02 19.86 -22.72
N ALA A 18 12.04 19.19 -22.13
CA ALA A 18 12.24 18.45 -20.90
C ALA A 18 13.35 17.42 -21.16
N CYS A 19 14.41 17.46 -20.35
CA CYS A 19 15.46 16.44 -20.40
C CYS A 19 14.81 15.05 -20.29
N PRO A 20 15.31 14.06 -21.09
CA PRO A 20 14.78 12.70 -21.04
C PRO A 20 14.84 12.16 -19.62
N LEU A 21 13.72 11.60 -19.14
CA LEU A 21 13.60 11.04 -17.82
C LEU A 21 13.74 9.53 -17.89
N ASN A 22 14.93 9.03 -17.56
CA ASN A 22 15.22 7.60 -17.54
C ASN A 22 15.30 7.11 -16.09
N VAL A 23 14.63 6.01 -15.78
CA VAL A 23 14.47 5.51 -14.42
C VAL A 23 14.80 4.04 -14.32
N VAL A 24 15.61 3.68 -13.32
CA VAL A 24 15.72 2.32 -12.82
C VAL A 24 14.85 2.22 -11.56
N LEU A 25 13.76 1.49 -11.63
CA LEU A 25 12.89 1.23 -10.50
C LEU A 25 13.24 -0.13 -9.87
N GLY A 26 13.38 -0.16 -8.55
CA GLY A 26 13.56 -1.39 -7.78
C GLY A 26 12.36 -2.34 -7.94
N GLY A 27 12.53 -3.42 -8.69
CA GLY A 27 11.48 -4.37 -9.04
C GLY A 27 11.37 -5.59 -8.12
N THR A 28 12.20 -5.66 -7.07
CA THR A 28 12.20 -6.77 -6.11
C THR A 28 10.82 -7.08 -5.53
N PRO A 29 9.96 -6.08 -5.18
CA PRO A 29 8.62 -6.35 -4.68
C PRO A 29 7.70 -7.04 -5.69
N LEU A 30 8.05 -7.04 -6.98
CA LEU A 30 7.29 -7.71 -8.05
C LEU A 30 7.62 -9.20 -8.20
N LEU A 31 8.65 -9.71 -7.51
CA LEU A 31 9.14 -11.09 -7.66
C LEU A 31 8.30 -12.14 -6.93
N GLY A 32 7.23 -11.76 -6.27
CA GLY A 32 6.40 -12.67 -5.52
C GLY A 32 4.91 -12.36 -5.65
N ARG A 33 4.15 -12.75 -4.64
CA ARG A 33 2.77 -12.32 -4.48
C ARG A 33 2.79 -10.81 -4.18
N LEU A 34 1.98 -10.05 -4.90
CA LEU A 34 1.90 -8.62 -4.67
C LEU A 34 1.27 -8.35 -3.29
N THR A 35 2.07 -7.76 -2.43
CA THR A 35 1.64 -7.14 -1.17
C THR A 35 1.45 -5.64 -1.38
N GLY A 36 1.20 -4.85 -0.35
CA GLY A 36 1.05 -3.40 -0.47
C GLY A 36 2.18 -2.73 -1.27
N ILE A 37 3.44 -2.99 -0.90
CA ILE A 37 4.62 -2.46 -1.62
C ILE A 37 4.70 -3.01 -3.05
N GLY A 38 4.36 -4.28 -3.24
CA GLY A 38 4.33 -4.89 -4.58
C GLY A 38 3.29 -4.23 -5.48
N ARG A 39 2.09 -3.96 -4.96
CA ARG A 39 1.04 -3.26 -5.69
C ARG A 39 1.45 -1.80 -6.01
N TYR A 40 1.98 -1.08 -5.04
CA TYR A 40 2.56 0.24 -5.28
C TYR A 40 3.56 0.23 -6.44
N THR A 41 4.56 -0.66 -6.36
CA THR A 41 5.61 -0.76 -7.39
C THR A 41 5.03 -1.08 -8.76
N TYR A 42 4.05 -1.99 -8.82
CA TYR A 42 3.40 -2.40 -10.07
C TYR A 42 2.58 -1.27 -10.69
N GLU A 43 1.71 -0.63 -9.90
CA GLU A 43 0.83 0.43 -10.40
C GLU A 43 1.62 1.69 -10.79
N LEU A 44 2.63 2.08 -9.99
CA LEU A 44 3.52 3.18 -10.34
C LEU A 44 4.27 2.91 -11.65
N ALA A 45 4.90 1.74 -11.78
CA ALA A 45 5.63 1.38 -12.99
C ALA A 45 4.72 1.38 -14.23
N ARG A 46 3.50 0.83 -14.08
CA ARG A 46 2.50 0.79 -15.15
C ARG A 46 2.05 2.19 -15.56
N ALA A 47 1.79 3.06 -14.59
CA ALA A 47 1.36 4.44 -14.85
C ALA A 47 2.46 5.26 -15.52
N LEU A 48 3.71 5.16 -15.04
CA LEU A 48 4.86 5.84 -15.64
C LEU A 48 5.03 5.48 -17.14
N VAL A 49 4.88 4.20 -17.47
CA VAL A 49 5.00 3.72 -18.86
C VAL A 49 3.78 4.06 -19.70
N ALA A 50 2.56 3.83 -19.18
CA ALA A 50 1.33 4.03 -19.93
C ALA A 50 1.08 5.51 -20.26
N SER A 51 1.48 6.43 -19.39
CA SER A 51 1.34 7.88 -19.56
C SER A 51 2.55 8.53 -20.26
N GLN A 52 3.55 7.73 -20.67
CA GLN A 52 4.77 8.24 -21.32
C GLN A 52 5.49 9.32 -20.50
N ILE A 53 5.42 9.23 -19.17
CA ILE A 53 6.05 10.16 -18.24
C ILE A 53 7.58 9.95 -18.21
N VAL A 54 8.03 8.71 -18.41
CA VAL A 54 9.44 8.32 -18.48
C VAL A 54 9.78 7.83 -19.88
N ASP A 55 10.99 8.16 -20.36
CA ASP A 55 11.48 7.76 -21.69
C ASP A 55 12.01 6.32 -21.68
N ASP A 56 12.72 5.93 -20.62
CA ASP A 56 13.20 4.56 -20.40
C ASP A 56 12.94 4.12 -18.96
N LEU A 57 12.22 3.02 -18.77
CA LEU A 57 12.00 2.39 -17.48
C LEU A 57 12.62 0.99 -17.44
N LYS A 58 13.57 0.79 -16.54
CA LYS A 58 14.19 -0.51 -16.25
C LYS A 58 13.75 -0.98 -14.86
N LEU A 59 13.37 -2.24 -14.74
CA LEU A 59 12.99 -2.86 -13.46
C LEU A 59 14.16 -3.69 -12.94
N TRP A 60 14.73 -3.34 -11.79
CA TRP A 60 15.84 -4.07 -11.17
C TRP A 60 15.35 -5.06 -10.11
N GLY A 61 15.54 -6.35 -10.33
CA GLY A 61 15.09 -7.45 -9.46
C GLY A 61 16.24 -8.16 -8.73
N ASP A 62 16.99 -7.44 -7.90
CA ASP A 62 18.11 -7.91 -7.05
C ASP A 62 19.33 -8.48 -7.81
N LEU A 63 19.14 -9.36 -8.77
CA LEU A 63 20.23 -10.05 -9.48
C LEU A 63 20.26 -9.74 -10.97
N SER A 64 19.17 -9.28 -11.54
CA SER A 64 19.02 -8.99 -12.97
C SER A 64 17.86 -8.05 -13.23
N PHE A 65 17.85 -7.43 -14.42
CA PHE A 65 16.67 -6.71 -14.87
C PHE A 65 15.51 -7.68 -15.13
N LEU A 66 14.30 -7.22 -14.78
CA LEU A 66 13.06 -7.92 -15.05
C LEU A 66 12.52 -7.54 -16.42
N ASP A 67 11.74 -8.44 -17.02
CA ASP A 67 11.03 -8.15 -18.27
C ASP A 67 9.90 -7.14 -18.04
N ALA A 68 10.04 -5.93 -18.57
CA ALA A 68 9.00 -4.90 -18.50
C ALA A 68 7.68 -5.32 -19.19
N GLY A 69 7.71 -6.35 -20.04
CA GLY A 69 6.50 -6.95 -20.61
C GLY A 69 5.53 -7.49 -19.56
N MET A 70 5.98 -7.75 -18.33
CA MET A 70 5.11 -8.10 -17.21
C MET A 70 4.07 -7.02 -16.87
N LEU A 71 4.39 -5.75 -17.10
CA LEU A 71 3.48 -4.63 -16.86
C LEU A 71 2.31 -4.58 -17.86
N LYS A 72 2.45 -5.23 -19.03
CA LYS A 72 1.44 -5.27 -20.10
C LYS A 72 0.49 -6.46 -19.99
N ARG A 73 0.82 -7.49 -19.21
CA ARG A 73 0.08 -8.77 -19.16
C ARG A 73 -1.13 -8.77 -18.25
N GLY A 74 -1.54 -7.63 -17.71
CA GLY A 74 -2.60 -7.55 -16.71
C GLY A 74 -2.08 -7.85 -15.29
N ASP A 75 -2.93 -7.63 -14.30
CA ASP A 75 -2.59 -7.86 -12.90
C ASP A 75 -2.32 -9.35 -12.66
N PRO A 76 -1.11 -9.75 -12.23
CA PRO A 76 -0.79 -11.15 -11.95
C PRO A 76 -1.60 -11.74 -10.79
N THR A 77 -2.35 -10.93 -10.04
CA THR A 77 -3.23 -11.37 -8.96
C THR A 77 -4.66 -11.68 -9.42
N SER A 78 -5.04 -11.27 -10.64
CA SER A 78 -6.36 -11.59 -11.23
C SER A 78 -6.54 -13.08 -11.52
N GLU A 79 -5.44 -13.81 -11.69
CA GLU A 79 -5.43 -15.27 -11.77
C GLU A 79 -5.24 -15.84 -10.36
N GLY A 80 -6.20 -16.60 -9.85
CA GLY A 80 -6.15 -17.24 -8.53
C GLY A 80 -4.89 -18.08 -8.26
N PRO A 81 -4.76 -18.82 -7.16
CA PRO A 81 -3.55 -19.54 -6.74
C PRO A 81 -2.91 -20.41 -7.82
N ALA A 82 -3.68 -20.85 -8.81
CA ALA A 82 -3.22 -21.63 -9.97
C ALA A 82 -2.36 -20.81 -10.96
N GLY A 83 -2.63 -19.50 -11.15
CA GLY A 83 -1.87 -18.64 -12.06
C GLY A 83 -0.45 -18.33 -11.55
N LEU A 84 -0.26 -18.32 -10.23
CA LEU A 84 1.05 -18.14 -9.60
C LEU A 84 1.97 -19.38 -9.74
N ALA A 85 1.41 -20.54 -10.09
CA ALA A 85 2.15 -21.79 -10.29
C ALA A 85 2.76 -21.93 -11.69
N ASP A 86 2.44 -21.05 -12.64
CA ASP A 86 3.00 -21.14 -14.00
C ASP A 86 4.46 -20.69 -14.05
N LYS A 87 5.33 -21.64 -13.64
CA LYS A 87 6.80 -21.54 -13.68
C LYS A 87 7.35 -21.33 -15.10
N LYS A 88 6.56 -21.51 -16.16
CA LYS A 88 7.03 -21.41 -17.55
C LYS A 88 7.19 -19.96 -18.05
N ASN A 89 6.52 -18.99 -17.44
CA ASN A 89 6.50 -17.60 -17.91
C ASN A 89 7.46 -16.65 -17.18
N ARG A 90 8.08 -17.09 -16.09
CA ARG A 90 9.18 -16.35 -15.46
C ARG A 90 10.46 -16.67 -16.21
N GLY A 91 11.10 -15.69 -16.84
CA GLY A 91 12.41 -15.89 -17.44
C GLY A 91 13.35 -16.61 -16.46
N ARG A 92 14.26 -17.46 -16.95
CA ARG A 92 15.16 -18.31 -16.14
C ARG A 92 15.84 -17.56 -14.97
N SER A 93 16.16 -16.29 -15.16
CA SER A 93 16.79 -15.42 -14.15
C SER A 93 15.85 -15.03 -13.00
N GLY A 94 14.57 -14.73 -13.26
CA GLY A 94 13.60 -14.38 -12.22
C GLY A 94 13.28 -15.56 -11.31
N SER A 95 13.23 -16.79 -11.84
CA SER A 95 13.02 -18.02 -11.05
C SER A 95 14.19 -18.31 -10.10
N LEU A 96 15.43 -18.05 -10.53
CA LEU A 96 16.63 -18.23 -9.70
C LEU A 96 16.68 -17.22 -8.55
N ALA A 97 16.34 -15.95 -8.80
CA ALA A 97 16.33 -14.91 -7.77
C ALA A 97 15.28 -15.21 -6.68
N VAL A 98 14.06 -15.63 -7.05
CA VAL A 98 13.02 -16.05 -6.09
C VAL A 98 13.48 -17.24 -5.25
N SER A 99 14.07 -18.25 -5.87
CA SER A 99 14.56 -19.46 -5.18
C SER A 99 15.73 -19.15 -4.25
N ALA A 100 16.68 -18.31 -4.69
CA ALA A 100 17.82 -17.88 -3.89
C ALA A 100 17.39 -17.05 -2.68
N ARG A 101 16.43 -16.14 -2.86
CA ARG A 101 15.86 -15.31 -1.78
C ARG A 101 15.10 -16.16 -0.78
N ALA A 102 14.28 -17.13 -1.24
CA ALA A 102 13.57 -18.06 -0.37
C ALA A 102 14.53 -18.94 0.45
N PHE A 103 15.67 -19.35 -0.13
CA PHE A 103 16.72 -20.04 0.58
C PHE A 103 17.43 -19.13 1.59
N ALA A 104 17.77 -17.91 1.18
CA ALA A 104 18.43 -16.92 2.03
C ALA A 104 17.58 -16.54 3.26
N SER A 105 16.26 -16.52 3.13
CA SER A 105 15.35 -16.20 4.25
C SER A 105 15.34 -17.25 5.38
N ARG A 106 15.92 -18.43 5.15
CA ARG A 106 15.95 -19.52 6.13
C ARG A 106 17.16 -19.49 7.08
N SER A 107 18.22 -18.77 6.74
CA SER A 107 19.44 -18.72 7.54
C SER A 107 20.07 -17.32 7.49
N TYR A 108 20.56 -16.85 8.63
CA TYR A 108 21.29 -15.59 8.76
C TYR A 108 22.50 -15.51 7.81
N TYR A 109 23.31 -16.57 7.78
CA TYR A 109 24.50 -16.60 6.91
C TYR A 109 24.13 -16.62 5.43
N ALA A 110 23.10 -17.38 5.05
CA ALA A 110 22.61 -17.39 3.68
C ALA A 110 22.07 -16.02 3.25
N SER A 111 21.41 -15.30 4.17
CA SER A 111 20.95 -13.92 3.95
C SER A 111 22.14 -12.96 3.72
N MET A 112 23.19 -13.04 4.53
CA MET A 112 24.40 -12.23 4.34
C MET A 112 25.08 -12.48 2.99
N VAL A 113 25.26 -13.75 2.62
CA VAL A 113 25.86 -14.11 1.33
C VAL A 113 24.99 -13.61 0.19
N TYR A 114 23.66 -13.74 0.29
CA TYR A 114 22.74 -13.23 -0.72
C TYR A 114 22.83 -11.71 -0.86
N GLN A 115 22.86 -10.97 0.25
CA GLN A 115 23.00 -9.50 0.24
C GLN A 115 24.34 -9.08 -0.37
N PHE A 116 25.43 -9.76 -0.05
CA PHE A 116 26.74 -9.48 -0.64
C PHE A 116 26.74 -9.71 -2.15
N VAL A 117 26.22 -10.87 -2.59
CA VAL A 117 26.17 -11.20 -4.04
C VAL A 117 25.22 -10.25 -4.77
N SER A 118 24.05 -9.96 -4.23
CA SER A 118 23.08 -9.04 -4.85
C SER A 118 23.64 -7.61 -4.90
N GLY A 119 24.35 -7.16 -3.87
CA GLY A 119 25.04 -5.86 -3.86
C GLY A 119 26.10 -5.74 -4.94
N ALA A 120 27.00 -6.74 -5.04
CA ALA A 120 28.05 -6.77 -6.08
C ALA A 120 27.46 -6.85 -7.50
N MET A 121 26.37 -7.61 -7.68
CA MET A 121 25.66 -7.69 -8.97
C MET A 121 24.99 -6.34 -9.31
N ALA A 122 24.36 -5.69 -8.34
CA ALA A 122 23.76 -4.37 -8.51
C ALA A 122 24.83 -3.36 -8.95
N GLU A 123 25.91 -3.22 -8.19
CA GLU A 123 27.01 -2.31 -8.53
C GLU A 123 27.50 -2.52 -9.96
N ARG A 124 27.79 -3.76 -10.33
CA ARG A 124 28.29 -4.08 -11.69
C ARG A 124 27.28 -3.75 -12.81
N ARG A 125 25.98 -3.98 -12.58
CA ARG A 125 24.93 -3.85 -13.59
C ARG A 125 24.32 -2.47 -13.65
N LEU A 126 24.28 -1.75 -12.53
CA LEU A 126 23.69 -0.42 -12.44
C LEU A 126 24.69 0.69 -12.71
N ARG A 127 25.99 0.50 -12.40
CA ARG A 127 27.04 1.49 -12.63
C ARG A 127 27.04 2.10 -14.03
N PRO A 128 26.88 1.35 -15.15
CA PRO A 128 26.82 1.95 -16.48
C PRO A 128 25.61 2.85 -16.75
N LEU A 129 24.61 2.82 -15.86
CA LEU A 129 23.39 3.62 -15.97
C LEU A 129 23.42 4.89 -15.11
N ALA A 130 24.45 5.07 -14.27
CA ALA A 130 24.51 6.16 -13.28
C ALA A 130 24.48 7.55 -13.92
N ASP A 131 25.09 7.73 -15.10
CA ASP A 131 25.14 9.02 -15.82
C ASP A 131 23.87 9.31 -16.64
N SER A 132 23.01 8.31 -16.84
CA SER A 132 21.86 8.43 -17.76
C SER A 132 20.51 8.13 -17.10
N HIS A 133 20.47 7.51 -15.92
CA HIS A 133 19.27 7.12 -15.22
C HIS A 133 19.30 7.58 -13.77
N LEU A 134 18.11 7.82 -13.22
CA LEU A 134 17.89 7.92 -11.78
C LEU A 134 17.51 6.54 -11.23
N TYR A 135 17.93 6.21 -10.00
CA TYR A 135 17.49 5.01 -9.31
C TYR A 135 16.40 5.32 -8.28
N HIS A 136 15.23 4.68 -8.41
CA HIS A 136 14.16 4.74 -7.41
C HIS A 136 14.01 3.41 -6.68
N SER A 137 14.25 3.42 -5.37
CA SER A 137 13.92 2.30 -4.48
C SER A 137 12.50 2.43 -3.94
N PRO A 138 11.57 1.51 -4.28
CA PRO A 138 10.21 1.55 -3.77
C PRO A 138 10.08 0.96 -2.35
N ASN A 139 11.19 0.79 -1.63
CA ASN A 139 11.24 0.30 -0.27
C ASN A 139 12.55 0.71 0.40
N PHE A 140 12.79 0.26 1.65
CA PHE A 140 13.97 0.60 2.46
C PHE A 140 15.31 0.09 1.91
N ILE A 141 15.33 -0.73 0.86
CA ILE A 141 16.54 -1.38 0.35
C ILE A 141 17.02 -0.66 -0.90
N MET A 142 18.10 0.10 -0.76
CA MET A 142 18.73 0.80 -1.88
C MET A 142 20.10 0.19 -2.15
N PRO A 143 20.35 -0.34 -3.35
CA PRO A 143 21.68 -0.74 -3.75
C PRO A 143 22.57 0.50 -3.93
N HIS A 144 23.89 0.27 -3.93
CA HIS A 144 24.84 1.33 -4.28
C HIS A 144 24.61 1.78 -5.73
N PHE A 145 24.43 3.09 -5.92
CA PHE A 145 24.20 3.73 -7.20
C PHE A 145 24.80 5.14 -7.19
N ASP A 146 25.68 5.43 -8.12
CA ASP A 146 26.46 6.69 -8.16
C ASP A 146 25.68 7.87 -8.72
N GLY A 147 24.53 7.63 -9.40
CA GLY A 147 23.65 8.66 -9.95
C GLY A 147 22.63 9.19 -8.95
N ALA A 148 21.69 10.00 -9.45
CA ALA A 148 20.58 10.51 -8.66
C ALA A 148 19.73 9.37 -8.07
N ARG A 149 19.26 9.53 -6.83
CA ARG A 149 18.57 8.47 -6.08
C ARG A 149 17.32 9.00 -5.41
N VAL A 150 16.25 8.22 -5.48
CA VAL A 150 15.00 8.43 -4.76
C VAL A 150 14.65 7.16 -3.99
N ILE A 151 14.11 7.31 -2.79
CA ILE A 151 13.62 6.20 -1.97
C ILE A 151 12.20 6.49 -1.51
N THR A 152 11.30 5.50 -1.60
CA THR A 152 10.00 5.58 -0.94
C THR A 152 10.04 4.91 0.43
N ILE A 153 9.69 5.67 1.46
CA ILE A 153 9.52 5.20 2.84
C ILE A 153 8.02 5.18 3.12
N HIS A 154 7.43 3.99 3.00
CA HIS A 154 5.99 3.80 3.17
C HIS A 154 5.53 3.96 4.61
N ASP A 155 6.28 3.43 5.57
CA ASP A 155 5.97 3.52 7.00
C ASP A 155 7.23 3.43 7.86
N LEU A 156 7.08 3.71 9.15
CA LEU A 156 8.11 3.57 10.16
C LEU A 156 7.74 2.52 11.22
N SER A 157 6.85 1.59 10.87
CA SER A 157 6.32 0.58 11.79
C SER A 157 7.40 -0.31 12.40
N THR A 158 8.48 -0.60 11.66
CA THR A 158 9.62 -1.38 12.15
C THR A 158 10.38 -0.67 13.26
N ILE A 159 10.36 0.66 13.29
CA ILE A 159 11.02 1.48 14.29
C ILE A 159 10.07 1.79 15.44
N ARG A 160 8.81 2.13 15.14
CA ARG A 160 7.79 2.46 16.16
C ARG A 160 7.36 1.25 16.98
N PHE A 161 7.26 0.10 16.31
CA PHE A 161 6.75 -1.14 16.88
C PHE A 161 7.68 -2.33 16.57
N PRO A 162 8.99 -2.24 16.95
CA PRO A 162 9.97 -3.30 16.65
C PRO A 162 9.56 -4.65 17.24
N GLN A 163 8.79 -4.63 18.34
CA GLN A 163 8.24 -5.85 18.97
C GLN A 163 7.25 -6.60 18.05
N PHE A 164 6.62 -5.94 17.08
CA PHE A 164 5.69 -6.56 16.14
C PHE A 164 6.39 -7.14 14.92
N HIS A 165 7.66 -6.82 14.70
CA HIS A 165 8.41 -7.25 13.53
C HIS A 165 9.46 -8.32 13.85
N ARG A 166 9.98 -8.97 12.80
CA ARG A 166 11.14 -9.86 12.93
C ARG A 166 12.39 -9.00 13.10
N LYS A 167 13.27 -9.36 14.03
CA LYS A 167 14.49 -8.60 14.32
C LYS A 167 15.33 -8.26 13.09
N GLN A 168 15.43 -9.21 12.16
CA GLN A 168 16.16 -9.02 10.90
C GLN A 168 15.56 -7.92 10.03
N MET A 169 14.23 -7.83 10.00
CA MET A 169 13.52 -6.79 9.25
C MET A 169 13.73 -5.41 9.88
N VAL A 170 13.68 -5.33 11.21
CA VAL A 170 13.96 -4.09 11.95
C VAL A 170 15.34 -3.55 11.58
N VAL A 171 16.39 -4.37 11.72
CA VAL A 171 17.78 -3.96 11.39
C VAL A 171 17.91 -3.55 9.91
N LEU A 172 17.25 -4.28 8.99
CA LEU A 172 17.30 -3.96 7.56
C LEU A 172 16.65 -2.60 7.26
N CYS A 173 15.47 -2.33 7.82
CA CYS A 173 14.74 -1.09 7.61
C CYS A 173 15.45 0.10 8.26
N GLU A 174 15.95 -0.05 9.49
CA GLU A 174 16.75 0.97 10.16
C GLU A 174 17.99 1.34 9.34
N GLY A 175 18.74 0.33 8.88
CA GLY A 175 19.92 0.54 8.02
C GLY A 175 19.57 1.25 6.72
N GLY A 176 18.47 0.91 6.07
CA GLY A 176 17.98 1.55 4.86
C GLY A 176 17.61 3.03 5.09
N ILE A 177 16.90 3.33 6.18
CA ILE A 177 16.54 4.70 6.54
C ILE A 177 17.80 5.54 6.84
N HIS A 178 18.73 5.03 7.66
CA HIS A 178 19.98 5.73 7.94
C HIS A 178 20.78 6.00 6.66
N SER A 179 20.93 5.01 5.79
CA SER A 179 21.62 5.19 4.51
C SER A 179 20.95 6.25 3.61
N ALA A 180 19.63 6.33 3.62
CA ALA A 180 18.88 7.36 2.90
C ALA A 180 19.12 8.76 3.50
N ILE A 181 19.17 8.87 4.82
CA ILE A 181 19.43 10.13 5.52
C ILE A 181 20.84 10.63 5.25
N GLU A 182 21.85 9.79 5.39
CA GLU A 182 23.26 10.12 5.21
C GLU A 182 23.65 10.34 3.75
N GLY A 183 23.01 9.60 2.84
CA GLY A 183 23.39 9.53 1.43
C GLY A 183 22.87 10.63 0.53
N LYS A 184 22.28 11.72 1.03
CA LYS A 184 21.68 12.79 0.21
C LYS A 184 20.70 12.26 -0.85
N VAL A 185 19.83 11.36 -0.44
CA VAL A 185 18.78 10.76 -1.27
C VAL A 185 17.50 11.56 -1.11
N HIS A 186 16.74 11.79 -2.17
CA HIS A 186 15.41 12.35 -2.06
C HIS A 186 14.42 11.30 -1.57
N VAL A 187 13.60 11.64 -0.58
CA VAL A 187 12.66 10.71 0.06
C VAL A 187 11.24 11.00 -0.41
N ILE A 188 10.52 9.97 -0.82
CA ILE A 188 9.08 10.01 -1.01
C ILE A 188 8.42 9.36 0.21
N THR A 189 7.37 9.98 0.73
CA THR A 189 6.48 9.39 1.74
C THR A 189 5.06 9.34 1.19
N ASP A 190 4.28 8.34 1.62
CA ASP A 190 2.90 8.19 1.18
C ASP A 190 1.93 9.14 1.91
N SER A 191 2.36 9.73 3.03
CA SER A 191 1.55 10.60 3.89
C SER A 191 2.38 11.70 4.52
N PHE A 192 1.72 12.81 4.87
CA PHE A 192 2.33 13.85 5.70
C PHE A 192 2.66 13.33 7.10
N HIS A 193 1.88 12.39 7.61
CA HIS A 193 2.14 11.72 8.89
C HIS A 193 3.55 11.10 8.92
N VAL A 194 3.90 10.27 7.95
CA VAL A 194 5.25 9.66 7.85
C VAL A 194 6.32 10.71 7.56
N ARG A 195 6.03 11.73 6.73
CA ARG A 195 6.95 12.85 6.48
C ARG A 195 7.31 13.56 7.78
N ASP A 196 6.31 13.93 8.57
CA ASP A 196 6.52 14.69 9.81
C ASP A 196 7.28 13.87 10.85
N GLU A 197 7.07 12.55 10.90
CA GLU A 197 7.89 11.65 11.71
C GLU A 197 9.36 11.64 11.25
N LEU A 198 9.62 11.57 9.94
CA LEU A 198 11.00 11.61 9.41
C LEU A 198 11.71 12.93 9.74
N VAL A 199 11.01 14.05 9.62
CA VAL A 199 11.55 15.36 9.98
C VAL A 199 11.84 15.45 11.48
N LYS A 200 10.86 15.07 12.30
CA LYS A 200 10.91 15.24 13.77
C LYS A 200 11.90 14.29 14.45
N ASP A 201 11.87 13.01 14.05
CA ASP A 201 12.56 11.96 14.80
C ASP A 201 13.90 11.55 14.18
N PHE A 202 14.09 11.82 12.88
CA PHE A 202 15.32 11.50 12.16
C PHE A 202 16.07 12.74 11.65
N GLY A 203 15.49 13.94 11.82
CA GLY A 203 16.12 15.18 11.41
C GLY A 203 16.32 15.29 9.88
N VAL A 204 15.53 14.56 9.09
CA VAL A 204 15.59 14.67 7.63
C VAL A 204 15.13 16.06 7.23
N GLU A 205 15.92 16.74 6.41
CA GLU A 205 15.59 18.07 5.94
C GLU A 205 14.31 18.04 5.07
N GLY A 206 13.33 18.87 5.42
CA GLY A 206 12.02 18.87 4.76
C GLY A 206 12.07 19.11 3.25
N SER A 207 13.08 19.84 2.75
CA SER A 207 13.34 20.05 1.31
C SER A 207 13.72 18.76 0.56
N ARG A 208 14.15 17.74 1.28
CA ARG A 208 14.51 16.43 0.73
C ARG A 208 13.38 15.40 0.81
N ILE A 209 12.23 15.78 1.34
CA ILE A 209 11.07 14.90 1.47
C ILE A 209 9.91 15.45 0.65
N SER A 210 9.38 14.63 -0.24
CA SER A 210 8.12 14.89 -0.94
C SER A 210 7.06 13.91 -0.50
N THR A 211 5.87 14.38 -0.18
CA THR A 211 4.72 13.51 0.08
C THR A 211 3.95 13.31 -1.20
N VAL A 212 3.78 12.05 -1.59
CA VAL A 212 3.00 11.65 -2.76
C VAL A 212 1.95 10.64 -2.29
N HIS A 213 0.73 11.11 -2.08
CA HIS A 213 -0.37 10.25 -1.66
C HIS A 213 -0.65 9.18 -2.71
N LEU A 214 -1.00 7.97 -2.25
CA LEU A 214 -1.34 6.86 -3.13
C LEU A 214 -2.74 7.03 -3.74
N ALA A 215 -3.04 6.22 -4.74
CA ALA A 215 -4.37 6.08 -5.35
C ALA A 215 -4.97 4.70 -5.04
N PRO A 216 -6.31 4.56 -5.02
CA PRO A 216 -6.95 3.26 -4.91
C PRO A 216 -6.73 2.43 -6.19
N ASP A 217 -7.05 1.14 -6.13
CA ASP A 217 -7.14 0.32 -7.34
C ASP A 217 -8.11 0.98 -8.33
N PRO A 218 -7.74 1.14 -9.61
CA PRO A 218 -8.61 1.81 -10.60
C PRO A 218 -9.98 1.15 -10.79
N ARG A 219 -10.16 -0.09 -10.32
CA ARG A 219 -11.42 -0.84 -10.37
C ARG A 219 -12.32 -0.56 -9.16
N CYS A 220 -11.82 0.15 -8.13
CA CYS A 220 -12.60 0.56 -6.97
C CYS A 220 -13.70 1.51 -7.41
N ARG A 221 -14.94 1.11 -7.16
CA ARG A 221 -16.15 1.92 -7.37
C ARG A 221 -17.30 1.36 -6.55
N PRO A 222 -18.29 2.15 -6.24
CA PRO A 222 -19.56 1.62 -5.75
C PRO A 222 -20.14 0.62 -6.76
N ARG A 223 -20.72 -0.48 -6.27
CA ARG A 223 -21.37 -1.52 -7.07
C ARG A 223 -22.82 -1.66 -6.61
N HIS A 224 -23.72 -1.88 -7.58
CA HIS A 224 -25.11 -2.20 -7.25
C HIS A 224 -25.19 -3.61 -6.67
N GLU A 225 -26.18 -3.87 -5.80
CA GLU A 225 -26.38 -5.19 -5.18
C GLU A 225 -26.43 -6.34 -6.21
N SER A 226 -27.10 -6.12 -7.35
CA SER A 226 -27.19 -7.12 -8.42
C SER A 226 -25.84 -7.52 -9.02
N GLU A 227 -24.83 -6.63 -9.02
CA GLU A 227 -23.47 -6.92 -9.49
C GLU A 227 -22.71 -7.80 -8.48
N CYS A 228 -23.07 -7.70 -7.21
CA CYS A 228 -22.39 -8.37 -6.10
C CYS A 228 -23.02 -9.71 -5.71
N ARG A 229 -24.30 -9.91 -6.06
CA ARG A 229 -25.15 -11.02 -5.57
C ARG A 229 -24.50 -12.39 -5.70
N HIS A 230 -24.02 -12.74 -6.88
CA HIS A 230 -23.44 -14.07 -7.11
C HIS A 230 -22.26 -14.38 -6.19
N ALA A 231 -21.36 -13.41 -5.97
CA ALA A 231 -20.21 -13.60 -5.10
C ALA A 231 -20.61 -13.61 -3.61
N LEU A 232 -21.60 -12.82 -3.22
CA LEU A 232 -22.11 -12.80 -1.85
C LEU A 232 -22.88 -14.09 -1.52
N ASP A 233 -23.73 -14.59 -2.43
CA ASP A 233 -24.46 -15.84 -2.25
C ASP A 233 -23.51 -17.02 -2.05
N ALA A 234 -22.39 -17.06 -2.78
CA ALA A 234 -21.37 -18.10 -2.64
C ALA A 234 -20.68 -18.08 -1.25
N LEU A 235 -20.70 -16.93 -0.58
CA LEU A 235 -20.14 -16.76 0.77
C LEU A 235 -21.21 -16.73 1.88
N GLY A 236 -22.50 -16.86 1.52
CA GLY A 236 -23.61 -16.78 2.47
C GLY A 236 -23.79 -15.38 3.08
N LEU A 237 -23.44 -14.32 2.34
CA LEU A 237 -23.45 -12.92 2.81
C LEU A 237 -24.60 -12.13 2.19
N SER A 238 -25.10 -11.14 2.94
CA SER A 238 -26.08 -10.18 2.46
C SER A 238 -25.42 -8.81 2.23
N HIS A 239 -25.88 -8.11 1.17
CA HIS A 239 -25.39 -6.78 0.82
C HIS A 239 -25.62 -5.79 1.97
N LYS A 240 -24.56 -5.03 2.35
CA LYS A 240 -24.54 -4.05 3.44
C LYS A 240 -24.92 -4.59 4.83
N ALA A 241 -24.74 -5.90 5.06
CA ALA A 241 -25.09 -6.56 6.30
C ALA A 241 -23.94 -7.41 6.90
N PHE A 242 -22.70 -6.96 6.75
CA PHE A 242 -21.53 -7.55 7.40
C PHE A 242 -20.44 -6.50 7.63
N PHE A 243 -19.61 -6.73 8.64
CA PHE A 243 -18.37 -6.00 8.84
C PHE A 243 -17.23 -6.67 8.10
N LEU A 244 -16.30 -5.88 7.57
CA LEU A 244 -15.16 -6.36 6.82
C LEU A 244 -13.86 -5.90 7.49
N SER A 245 -12.88 -6.77 7.65
CA SER A 245 -11.51 -6.41 8.01
C SER A 245 -10.55 -7.01 7.00
N VAL A 246 -9.64 -6.18 6.45
CA VAL A 246 -8.74 -6.57 5.36
C VAL A 246 -7.28 -6.30 5.74
N GLY A 247 -6.44 -7.30 5.56
CA GLY A 247 -4.99 -7.18 5.76
C GLY A 247 -4.37 -8.42 6.39
N THR A 248 -3.06 -8.50 6.34
CA THR A 248 -2.30 -9.57 7.01
C THR A 248 -2.67 -9.62 8.50
N ILE A 249 -2.94 -10.82 9.02
CA ILE A 249 -3.24 -11.00 10.45
C ILE A 249 -1.93 -10.83 11.23
N GLU A 250 -1.73 -9.64 11.75
CA GLU A 250 -0.55 -9.25 12.54
C GLU A 250 -0.93 -8.27 13.66
N PRO A 251 -0.16 -8.20 14.77
CA PRO A 251 -0.52 -7.39 15.94
C PRO A 251 -0.76 -5.90 15.64
N ARG A 252 -0.04 -5.32 14.67
CA ARG A 252 -0.18 -3.93 14.25
C ARG A 252 -1.58 -3.60 13.72
N LYS A 253 -2.24 -4.57 13.09
CA LYS A 253 -3.63 -4.43 12.58
C LYS A 253 -4.69 -4.42 13.67
N ASN A 254 -4.29 -4.70 14.91
CA ASN A 254 -5.14 -4.56 16.10
C ASN A 254 -6.39 -5.45 16.12
N LEU A 255 -6.33 -6.59 15.44
CA LEU A 255 -7.48 -7.50 15.30
C LEU A 255 -7.98 -8.04 16.64
N LEU A 256 -7.11 -8.21 17.65
CA LEU A 256 -7.55 -8.65 18.98
C LEU A 256 -8.62 -7.72 19.56
N ARG A 257 -8.37 -6.40 19.55
CA ARG A 257 -9.35 -5.44 20.06
C ARG A 257 -10.60 -5.36 19.19
N VAL A 258 -10.46 -5.54 17.86
CA VAL A 258 -11.62 -5.66 16.96
C VAL A 258 -12.48 -6.86 17.35
N PHE A 259 -11.88 -8.02 17.59
CA PHE A 259 -12.61 -9.23 17.98
C PHE A 259 -13.27 -9.10 19.35
N GLU A 260 -12.59 -8.49 20.31
CA GLU A 260 -13.16 -8.19 21.64
C GLU A 260 -14.37 -7.26 21.54
N ALA A 261 -14.23 -6.15 20.83
CA ALA A 261 -15.31 -5.17 20.60
C ALA A 261 -16.50 -5.80 19.86
N PHE A 262 -16.22 -6.57 18.80
CA PHE A 262 -17.22 -7.26 18.01
C PHE A 262 -17.99 -8.29 18.87
N ARG A 263 -17.28 -9.12 19.65
CA ARG A 263 -17.90 -10.12 20.55
C ARG A 263 -18.78 -9.44 21.60
N ALA A 264 -18.33 -8.33 22.16
CA ALA A 264 -19.11 -7.55 23.12
C ALA A 264 -20.42 -7.01 22.50
N GLY A 265 -20.35 -6.44 21.30
CA GLY A 265 -21.51 -5.95 20.56
C GLY A 265 -22.52 -7.05 20.22
N ARG A 266 -22.04 -8.24 19.80
CA ARG A 266 -22.89 -9.41 19.53
C ARG A 266 -23.59 -9.92 20.79
N ARG A 267 -22.89 -10.03 21.91
CA ARG A 267 -23.47 -10.45 23.21
C ARG A 267 -24.52 -9.50 23.73
N ALA A 268 -24.34 -8.20 23.48
CA ALA A 268 -25.30 -7.17 23.84
C ALA A 268 -26.47 -7.03 22.84
N SER A 269 -26.50 -7.84 21.79
CA SER A 269 -27.49 -7.79 20.70
C SER A 269 -27.59 -6.42 20.01
N HIS A 270 -26.48 -5.70 19.92
CA HIS A 270 -26.43 -4.40 19.25
C HIS A 270 -26.54 -4.54 17.72
N PHE A 271 -26.10 -5.66 17.17
CA PHE A 271 -26.18 -6.04 15.76
C PHE A 271 -26.09 -7.58 15.62
N ASP A 272 -26.55 -8.09 14.47
CA ASP A 272 -26.47 -9.52 14.11
C ASP A 272 -25.53 -9.81 12.93
N TRP A 273 -24.88 -8.80 12.39
CA TRP A 273 -23.96 -8.89 11.25
C TRP A 273 -22.73 -9.76 11.55
N PRO A 274 -22.29 -10.60 10.63
CA PRO A 274 -21.04 -11.34 10.77
C PRO A 274 -19.82 -10.42 10.54
N LEU A 275 -18.66 -10.87 11.05
CA LEU A 275 -17.36 -10.27 10.75
C LEU A 275 -16.62 -11.10 9.70
N ILE A 276 -16.26 -10.50 8.58
CA ILE A 276 -15.46 -11.11 7.53
C ILE A 276 -14.03 -10.62 7.65
N VAL A 277 -13.10 -11.56 7.79
CA VAL A 277 -11.67 -11.27 7.90
C VAL A 277 -10.97 -11.80 6.65
N VAL A 278 -10.35 -10.89 5.88
CA VAL A 278 -9.64 -11.21 4.63
C VAL A 278 -8.16 -10.91 4.78
N GLY A 279 -7.31 -11.90 4.58
CA GLY A 279 -5.86 -11.70 4.54
C GLY A 279 -5.06 -12.89 5.04
N ALA A 280 -3.81 -12.95 4.59
CA ALA A 280 -2.92 -14.04 4.94
C ALA A 280 -2.55 -14.04 6.43
N SER A 281 -2.25 -15.23 6.96
CA SER A 281 -1.64 -15.37 8.28
C SER A 281 -0.28 -14.67 8.31
N GLY A 282 -0.10 -13.77 9.26
CA GLY A 282 1.12 -13.03 9.48
C GLY A 282 2.06 -13.68 10.50
N TRP A 283 2.81 -12.85 11.17
CA TRP A 283 3.77 -13.27 12.18
C TRP A 283 3.35 -12.75 13.56
N LYS A 284 3.71 -13.50 14.63
CA LYS A 284 3.38 -13.14 16.03
C LYS A 284 1.87 -12.98 16.29
N SER A 285 1.03 -13.71 15.56
CA SER A 285 -0.43 -13.56 15.53
C SER A 285 -1.18 -14.77 16.11
N SER A 286 -0.57 -15.55 17.00
CA SER A 286 -1.19 -16.75 17.58
C SER A 286 -2.48 -16.41 18.33
N ARG A 287 -2.48 -15.33 19.12
CA ARG A 287 -3.66 -14.89 19.88
C ARG A 287 -4.80 -14.42 18.98
N GLU A 288 -4.46 -13.72 17.90
CA GLU A 288 -5.42 -13.29 16.88
C GLU A 288 -6.08 -14.50 16.23
N HIS A 289 -5.31 -15.52 15.88
CA HIS A 289 -5.84 -16.76 15.30
C HIS A 289 -6.70 -17.53 16.29
N GLU A 290 -6.26 -17.71 17.53
CA GLU A 290 -7.05 -18.37 18.58
C GLU A 290 -8.42 -17.73 18.77
N MET A 291 -8.47 -16.39 18.86
CA MET A 291 -9.72 -15.65 19.03
C MET A 291 -10.60 -15.67 17.77
N LEU A 292 -9.97 -15.61 16.57
CA LEU A 292 -10.68 -15.73 15.31
C LEU A 292 -11.32 -17.13 15.16
N ASP A 293 -10.59 -18.19 15.51
CA ASP A 293 -11.10 -19.58 15.48
C ASP A 293 -12.30 -19.76 16.42
N GLU A 294 -12.28 -19.11 17.60
CA GLU A 294 -13.45 -19.10 18.49
C GLU A 294 -14.66 -18.40 17.82
N LEU A 295 -14.46 -17.24 17.20
CA LEU A 295 -15.55 -16.53 16.53
C LEU A 295 -16.12 -17.32 15.34
N ILE A 296 -15.27 -18.00 14.58
CA ILE A 296 -15.68 -18.88 13.47
C ILE A 296 -16.49 -20.06 14.02
N LYS A 297 -16.03 -20.71 15.08
CA LYS A 297 -16.71 -21.83 15.74
C LYS A 297 -18.10 -21.45 16.27
N ASP A 298 -18.24 -20.21 16.74
CA ASP A 298 -19.50 -19.65 17.21
C ASP A 298 -20.43 -19.17 16.05
N GLY A 299 -19.98 -19.31 14.78
CA GLY A 299 -20.72 -18.86 13.60
C GLY A 299 -20.81 -17.33 13.47
N LEU A 300 -19.91 -16.59 14.10
CA LEU A 300 -19.93 -15.14 14.16
C LEU A 300 -18.98 -14.48 13.14
N ALA A 301 -17.98 -15.22 12.65
CA ALA A 301 -17.01 -14.71 11.70
C ALA A 301 -16.76 -15.71 10.56
N LEU A 302 -16.31 -15.17 9.42
CA LEU A 302 -15.77 -15.93 8.29
C LEU A 302 -14.33 -15.46 8.00
N TYR A 303 -13.40 -16.39 7.89
CA TYR A 303 -12.02 -16.13 7.53
C TYR A 303 -11.72 -16.54 6.09
N LEU A 304 -11.14 -15.62 5.33
CA LEU A 304 -10.73 -15.83 3.95
C LEU A 304 -9.24 -15.49 3.84
N ASP A 305 -8.38 -16.53 3.85
CA ASP A 305 -6.92 -16.37 3.76
C ASP A 305 -6.51 -15.63 2.46
N TYR A 306 -7.20 -15.99 1.36
CA TYR A 306 -7.01 -15.34 0.07
C TYR A 306 -8.31 -15.25 -0.70
N VAL A 307 -8.54 -14.10 -1.30
CA VAL A 307 -9.59 -13.89 -2.29
C VAL A 307 -8.99 -13.27 -3.56
N THR A 308 -9.66 -13.44 -4.70
CA THR A 308 -9.28 -12.71 -5.92
C THR A 308 -9.54 -11.22 -5.73
N ASP A 309 -8.86 -10.38 -6.49
CA ASP A 309 -9.08 -8.93 -6.44
C ASP A 309 -10.54 -8.58 -6.70
N ASP A 310 -11.20 -9.22 -7.66
CA ASP A 310 -12.62 -8.95 -7.95
C ASP A 310 -13.53 -9.32 -6.77
N THR A 311 -13.24 -10.42 -6.08
CA THR A 311 -13.93 -10.79 -4.84
C THR A 311 -13.68 -9.74 -3.75
N LEU A 312 -12.45 -9.27 -3.59
CA LEU A 312 -12.11 -8.23 -2.61
C LEU A 312 -12.85 -6.93 -2.89
N LEU A 313 -12.86 -6.48 -4.14
CA LEU A 313 -13.59 -5.28 -4.56
C LEU A 313 -15.11 -5.43 -4.36
N THR A 314 -15.64 -6.64 -4.59
CA THR A 314 -17.04 -6.95 -4.27
C THR A 314 -17.32 -6.87 -2.78
N LEU A 315 -16.43 -7.41 -1.94
CA LEU A 315 -16.55 -7.33 -0.48
C LEU A 315 -16.48 -5.87 0.00
N TYR A 316 -15.56 -5.05 -0.51
CA TYR A 316 -15.52 -3.63 -0.20
C TYR A 316 -16.84 -2.94 -0.59
N ALA A 317 -17.31 -3.12 -1.83
CA ALA A 317 -18.55 -2.48 -2.28
C ALA A 317 -19.80 -2.94 -1.52
N SER A 318 -19.78 -4.13 -0.92
CA SER A 318 -20.93 -4.76 -0.27
C SER A 318 -20.88 -4.76 1.25
N ALA A 319 -19.75 -4.43 1.87
CA ALA A 319 -19.67 -4.37 3.32
C ALA A 319 -20.53 -3.24 3.89
N GLY A 320 -21.10 -3.46 5.05
CA GLY A 320 -21.74 -2.42 5.84
C GLY A 320 -20.73 -1.42 6.40
N ALA A 321 -19.53 -1.92 6.80
CA ALA A 321 -18.37 -1.08 7.09
C ALA A 321 -17.07 -1.89 7.00
N LEU A 322 -15.98 -1.21 6.60
CA LEU A 322 -14.62 -1.67 6.85
C LEU A 322 -14.23 -1.33 8.29
N VAL A 323 -13.68 -2.30 9.02
CA VAL A 323 -13.16 -2.15 10.39
C VAL A 323 -11.65 -2.26 10.35
N PHE A 324 -10.97 -1.11 10.45
CA PHE A 324 -9.52 -1.00 10.22
C PHE A 324 -8.82 -0.10 11.26
N PRO A 325 -8.99 -0.35 12.58
CA PRO A 325 -8.41 0.45 13.64
C PRO A 325 -6.96 0.03 13.93
N SER A 326 -6.11 0.06 12.91
CA SER A 326 -4.68 -0.28 13.03
C SER A 326 -3.99 0.61 14.05
N LEU A 327 -3.05 0.06 14.81
CA LEU A 327 -2.22 0.83 15.74
C LEU A 327 -1.29 1.81 15.03
N TYR A 328 -0.92 1.48 13.80
CA TYR A 328 -0.07 2.31 12.96
C TYR A 328 -0.20 1.92 11.49
N GLU A 329 -0.28 2.91 10.61
CA GLU A 329 -0.22 2.78 9.15
C GLU A 329 0.57 3.95 8.56
N GLY A 330 1.33 3.67 7.50
CA GLY A 330 1.99 4.74 6.76
C GLY A 330 1.07 5.43 5.76
N PHE A 331 0.00 4.73 5.31
CA PHE A 331 -1.06 5.30 4.48
C PHE A 331 -2.42 4.65 4.76
N GLY A 332 -2.57 3.33 4.50
CA GLY A 332 -3.82 2.61 4.74
C GLY A 332 -4.64 2.37 3.45
N LEU A 333 -4.00 1.82 2.42
CA LEU A 333 -4.66 1.47 1.15
C LEU A 333 -6.01 0.75 1.31
N PRO A 334 -6.18 -0.25 2.22
CA PRO A 334 -7.49 -0.89 2.39
C PRO A 334 -8.61 0.08 2.79
N ALA A 335 -8.30 1.09 3.60
CA ALA A 335 -9.29 2.10 3.99
C ALA A 335 -9.64 3.02 2.81
N LEU A 336 -8.64 3.41 2.00
CA LEU A 336 -8.86 4.20 0.79
C LEU A 336 -9.67 3.42 -0.26
N GLU A 337 -9.33 2.15 -0.50
CA GLU A 337 -10.03 1.27 -1.46
C GLU A 337 -11.49 1.03 -1.04
N ALA A 338 -11.73 0.78 0.25
CA ALA A 338 -13.08 0.63 0.79
C ALA A 338 -13.90 1.93 0.60
N ALA A 339 -13.31 3.08 0.94
CA ALA A 339 -13.93 4.38 0.74
C ALA A 339 -14.28 4.61 -0.74
N ALA A 340 -13.34 4.33 -1.67
CA ALA A 340 -13.58 4.44 -3.11
C ALA A 340 -14.66 3.47 -3.64
N CYS A 341 -14.91 2.35 -2.94
CA CYS A 341 -16.01 1.43 -3.22
C CYS A 341 -17.35 1.85 -2.56
N GLY A 342 -17.42 2.98 -1.88
CA GLY A 342 -18.62 3.43 -1.16
C GLY A 342 -18.89 2.63 0.12
N CYS A 343 -17.85 2.11 0.75
CA CYS A 343 -17.92 1.42 2.03
C CYS A 343 -17.63 2.40 3.18
N PRO A 344 -18.48 2.50 4.18
CA PRO A 344 -18.18 3.21 5.42
C PRO A 344 -16.90 2.66 6.06
N VAL A 345 -16.09 3.53 6.65
CA VAL A 345 -14.80 3.15 7.26
C VAL A 345 -14.79 3.49 8.75
N ILE A 346 -14.43 2.50 9.56
CA ILE A 346 -14.05 2.67 10.97
C ILE A 346 -12.53 2.55 11.03
N THR A 347 -11.83 3.62 11.42
CA THR A 347 -10.37 3.64 11.44
C THR A 347 -9.82 4.43 12.63
N SER A 348 -8.50 4.34 12.83
CA SER A 348 -7.83 4.99 13.96
C SER A 348 -7.78 6.51 13.80
N GLU A 349 -8.07 7.22 14.88
CA GLU A 349 -7.75 8.63 15.00
C GLU A 349 -6.24 8.88 15.02
N HIS A 350 -5.82 10.10 14.72
CA HIS A 350 -4.41 10.50 14.75
C HIS A 350 -3.47 9.58 13.92
N SER A 351 -3.89 9.21 12.73
CA SER A 351 -3.17 8.32 11.82
C SER A 351 -3.10 8.89 10.40
N ALA A 352 -2.21 8.32 9.57
CA ALA A 352 -2.12 8.67 8.16
C ALA A 352 -3.46 8.56 7.41
N MET A 353 -4.36 7.70 7.86
CA MET A 353 -5.67 7.50 7.25
C MET A 353 -6.58 8.73 7.37
N ALA A 354 -6.34 9.61 8.35
CA ALA A 354 -7.09 10.86 8.48
C ALA A 354 -6.86 11.83 7.32
N GLU A 355 -5.75 11.69 6.57
CA GLU A 355 -5.40 12.59 5.48
C GLU A 355 -6.31 12.44 4.24
N PHE A 356 -6.94 11.28 4.08
CA PHE A 356 -7.80 10.97 2.94
C PHE A 356 -9.20 10.45 3.32
N ALA A 357 -9.48 10.33 4.60
CA ALA A 357 -10.72 9.76 5.08
C ALA A 357 -11.93 10.61 4.65
N PRO A 358 -13.02 10.00 4.12
CA PRO A 358 -14.28 10.68 3.90
C PRO A 358 -14.85 11.29 5.19
N GLU A 359 -15.67 12.34 5.05
CA GLU A 359 -16.31 13.03 6.19
C GLU A 359 -17.11 12.08 7.09
N GLN A 360 -17.71 11.04 6.50
CA GLN A 360 -18.51 10.05 7.24
C GLN A 360 -17.68 8.96 7.93
N THR A 361 -16.35 9.03 7.87
CA THR A 361 -15.46 8.07 8.56
C THR A 361 -15.66 8.13 10.07
N LEU A 362 -15.76 6.96 10.70
CA LEU A 362 -15.78 6.85 12.15
C LEU A 362 -14.36 6.67 12.68
N PHE A 363 -13.84 7.72 13.31
CA PHE A 363 -12.56 7.65 13.96
C PHE A 363 -12.71 7.07 15.38
N VAL A 364 -11.82 6.14 15.72
CA VAL A 364 -11.80 5.47 17.02
C VAL A 364 -10.42 5.57 17.66
N ASN A 365 -10.37 5.56 18.99
CA ASN A 365 -9.15 5.28 19.70
C ASN A 365 -8.82 3.78 19.54
N PRO A 366 -7.74 3.42 18.83
CA PRO A 366 -7.41 2.00 18.57
C PRO A 366 -7.02 1.24 19.82
N GLU A 367 -6.66 1.90 20.91
CA GLU A 367 -6.28 1.26 22.18
C GLU A 367 -7.48 1.03 23.10
N ASP A 368 -8.65 1.59 22.78
CA ASP A 368 -9.89 1.46 23.57
C ASP A 368 -10.92 0.58 22.86
N VAL A 369 -11.17 -0.61 23.43
CA VAL A 369 -12.16 -1.56 22.96
C VAL A 369 -13.57 -0.96 22.95
N SER A 370 -13.89 -0.08 23.91
CA SER A 370 -15.22 0.55 23.97
C SER A 370 -15.44 1.52 22.83
N SER A 371 -14.41 2.31 22.47
CA SER A 371 -14.44 3.21 21.32
C SER A 371 -14.71 2.44 20.01
N ILE A 372 -14.04 1.30 19.81
CA ILE A 372 -14.29 0.42 18.65
C ILE A 372 -15.71 -0.16 18.70
N SER A 373 -16.17 -0.63 19.88
CA SER A 373 -17.50 -1.21 20.05
C SER A 373 -18.61 -0.21 19.75
N ASP A 374 -18.47 1.04 20.19
CA ASP A 374 -19.47 2.10 19.94
C ASP A 374 -19.53 2.44 18.45
N ALA A 375 -18.40 2.46 17.75
CA ALA A 375 -18.38 2.64 16.29
C ALA A 375 -19.07 1.48 15.56
N LEU A 376 -18.81 0.21 15.94
CA LEU A 376 -19.49 -0.94 15.38
C LEU A 376 -21.02 -0.88 15.59
N LYS A 377 -21.47 -0.46 16.77
CA LYS A 377 -22.88 -0.30 17.11
C LYS A 377 -23.56 0.80 16.28
N ALA A 378 -22.84 1.87 15.98
CA ALA A 378 -23.38 3.01 15.27
C ALA A 378 -23.72 2.71 13.79
N ILE A 379 -22.97 1.83 13.13
CA ILE A 379 -23.10 1.56 11.69
C ILE A 379 -24.49 1.03 11.30
N PRO A 380 -25.04 -0.05 11.91
CA PRO A 380 -26.33 -0.60 11.48
C PRO A 380 -27.52 0.33 11.71
N SER A 381 -27.38 1.30 12.62
CA SER A 381 -28.45 2.26 12.97
C SER A 381 -28.47 3.50 12.08
N ARG A 382 -27.47 3.72 11.25
CA ARG A 382 -27.36 4.89 10.36
C ARG A 382 -27.97 4.58 9.00
N SER A 383 -29.22 5.03 8.77
CA SER A 383 -29.90 4.92 7.47
C SER A 383 -29.19 5.65 6.32
N GLU A 384 -28.34 6.61 6.64
CA GLU A 384 -27.51 7.40 5.70
C GLU A 384 -26.49 6.54 4.95
N PHE A 385 -26.02 5.42 5.54
CA PHE A 385 -25.07 4.52 4.89
C PHE A 385 -25.71 3.60 3.83
N GLY A 386 -27.04 3.56 3.72
CA GLY A 386 -27.76 2.74 2.74
C GLY A 386 -28.08 3.44 1.41
N SER A 387 -28.04 4.77 1.33
CA SER A 387 -28.59 5.53 0.21
C SER A 387 -27.64 6.52 -0.49
N GLY A 388 -26.33 6.40 -0.33
CA GLY A 388 -25.37 7.28 -1.02
C GLY A 388 -24.27 7.76 -0.11
N PHE A 389 -23.35 6.87 0.18
CA PHE A 389 -22.05 7.28 0.73
C PHE A 389 -21.39 8.17 -0.31
N ASP A 390 -21.17 9.44 0.01
CA ASP A 390 -20.51 10.36 -0.92
C ASP A 390 -19.05 9.99 -1.07
N VAL A 391 -18.72 9.37 -2.19
CA VAL A 391 -17.37 8.93 -2.58
C VAL A 391 -16.55 10.10 -3.12
N SER A 392 -17.07 11.33 -3.09
CA SER A 392 -16.48 12.52 -3.73
C SER A 392 -15.25 13.08 -3.01
N THR A 393 -14.58 12.28 -2.16
CA THR A 393 -13.30 12.74 -1.61
C THR A 393 -12.26 12.84 -2.72
N GLN A 394 -11.49 13.91 -2.72
CA GLN A 394 -10.38 14.12 -3.64
C GLN A 394 -9.43 12.91 -3.68
N ALA A 395 -9.25 12.22 -2.55
CA ALA A 395 -8.42 11.02 -2.45
C ALA A 395 -9.01 9.80 -3.18
N ALA A 396 -10.34 9.62 -3.16
CA ALA A 396 -11.00 8.53 -3.88
C ALA A 396 -11.04 8.77 -5.40
N ALA A 397 -10.99 10.03 -5.84
CA ALA A 397 -10.91 10.40 -7.25
C ALA A 397 -9.48 10.36 -7.82
N ARG A 398 -8.46 10.23 -6.96
CA ARG A 398 -7.05 10.20 -7.33
C ARG A 398 -6.71 8.95 -8.14
N THR A 399 -5.88 9.13 -9.15
CA THR A 399 -5.45 8.05 -10.07
C THR A 399 -3.96 7.75 -9.92
N TRP A 400 -3.54 6.57 -10.37
CA TRP A 400 -2.13 6.23 -10.43
C TRP A 400 -1.35 7.06 -11.45
N VAL A 401 -2.04 7.72 -12.39
CA VAL A 401 -1.43 8.71 -13.30
C VAL A 401 -1.01 9.94 -12.50
N ASP A 402 -1.85 10.42 -11.56
CA ASP A 402 -1.51 11.54 -10.69
C ASP A 402 -0.31 11.20 -9.81
N VAL A 403 -0.29 9.98 -9.23
CA VAL A 403 0.86 9.47 -8.45
C VAL A 403 2.13 9.44 -9.29
N ALA A 404 2.04 8.96 -10.53
CA ALA A 404 3.19 8.90 -11.44
C ALA A 404 3.69 10.30 -11.83
N GLN A 405 2.77 11.24 -12.07
CA GLN A 405 3.12 12.62 -12.39
C GLN A 405 3.87 13.30 -11.24
N GLU A 406 3.30 13.27 -10.02
CA GLU A 406 3.95 13.83 -8.83
C GLU A 406 5.29 13.13 -8.52
N THR A 407 5.36 11.81 -8.70
CA THR A 407 6.63 11.06 -8.56
C THR A 407 7.66 11.53 -9.59
N SER A 408 7.24 11.84 -10.82
CA SER A 408 8.15 12.35 -11.85
C SER A 408 8.71 13.73 -11.52
N ASP A 409 7.91 14.58 -10.86
CA ASP A 409 8.37 15.89 -10.40
C ASP A 409 9.45 15.75 -9.32
N VAL A 410 9.29 14.75 -8.44
CA VAL A 410 10.36 14.39 -7.47
C VAL A 410 11.62 13.87 -8.18
N TYR A 411 11.49 13.08 -9.24
CA TYR A 411 12.63 12.63 -10.03
C TYR A 411 13.38 13.81 -10.67
N ARG A 412 12.65 14.78 -11.23
CA ARG A 412 13.26 15.98 -11.80
C ARG A 412 13.97 16.81 -10.74
N ALA A 413 13.39 16.97 -9.57
CA ALA A 413 14.02 17.65 -8.44
C ALA A 413 15.31 16.94 -8.00
N ALA A 414 15.30 15.61 -7.91
CA ALA A 414 16.46 14.81 -7.53
C ALA A 414 17.60 14.83 -8.58
N LEU A 415 17.30 15.12 -9.85
CA LEU A 415 18.31 15.27 -10.91
C LEU A 415 18.96 16.66 -10.92
N GLN A 416 18.37 17.64 -10.25
CA GLN A 416 18.87 19.02 -10.19
C GLN A 416 19.73 19.29 -8.93
N GLY A 417 19.65 18.45 -7.91
CA GLY A 417 20.37 18.56 -6.63
C GLY A 417 21.55 17.63 -6.55
#